data_b5611b0da044633172f751c6c8b8507f
#
_entry.id   b5611b0da044633172f751c6c8b8507f
#
_cell.length_a   1.000
_cell.length_b   1.000
_cell.length_c   1.000
_cell.angle_alpha   90.00
_cell.angle_beta   90.00
_cell.angle_gamma   90.00
#
_symmetry.space_group_name_H-M   'P 1'
#
loop_
_entity.id
_entity.type
_entity.pdbx_description
1 polymer ?
#
loop_
_entity_poly.entity_id
_entity_poly.type
_entity_poly.pdbx_seq_one_letter_code
_entity_poly.pdbx_strand_id
1 'polypeptide(L)'
;VENRILQLALWQQFAQCANLTLLCPARLQSLQRADNAWQLTLDGGETLQTRLVVGADGANSQVRKLAAIGTNGWQYRQACMLITVDTGAPQQDVTWQRFFPSGPRAFLPLYDSWASLVWYDSPQRIRQLQAMPPAQLEREIATAFPARLGPVKVHAAGSFPLTRRHAQRYVLPG
;
A
#
# COMPACT_ATOMS: atom_id res chain seq x y z
N VAL A 1 7.09 -9.57 -3.16
CA VAL A 1 7.02 -8.88 -4.47
C VAL A 1 6.77 -7.40 -4.21
N GLU A 2 7.52 -6.54 -4.90
CA GLU A 2 7.29 -5.10 -4.85
C GLU A 2 6.01 -4.74 -5.62
N ASN A 3 5.16 -3.90 -5.01
CA ASN A 3 3.91 -3.47 -5.62
C ASN A 3 4.11 -2.79 -6.98
N ARG A 4 5.19 -2.01 -7.12
CA ARG A 4 5.56 -1.33 -8.37
C ARG A 4 5.80 -2.33 -9.52
N ILE A 5 6.48 -3.44 -9.25
CA ILE A 5 6.76 -4.48 -10.26
C ILE A 5 5.48 -5.16 -10.68
N LEU A 6 4.60 -5.48 -9.72
CA LEU A 6 3.29 -6.06 -10.01
C LEU A 6 2.43 -5.11 -10.87
N GLN A 7 2.37 -3.84 -10.52
CA GLN A 7 1.65 -2.83 -11.30
C GLN A 7 2.18 -2.72 -12.72
N LEU A 8 3.51 -2.69 -12.91
CA LEU A 8 4.13 -2.62 -14.23
C LEU A 8 3.78 -3.85 -15.07
N ALA A 9 3.86 -5.05 -14.51
CA ALA A 9 3.51 -6.27 -15.19
C ALA A 9 2.04 -6.30 -15.64
N LEU A 10 1.11 -5.87 -14.78
CA LEU A 10 -0.31 -5.74 -15.12
C LEU A 10 -0.54 -4.69 -16.20
N TRP A 11 0.15 -3.55 -16.11
CA TRP A 11 0.06 -2.48 -17.10
C TRP A 11 0.49 -2.93 -18.49
N GLN A 12 1.57 -3.72 -18.58
CA GLN A 12 2.02 -4.30 -19.85
C GLN A 12 1.00 -5.26 -20.47
N GLN A 13 0.21 -5.97 -19.64
CA GLN A 13 -0.84 -6.86 -20.14
C GLN A 13 -2.04 -6.09 -20.70
N PHE A 14 -2.31 -4.87 -20.25
CA PHE A 14 -3.45 -4.09 -20.75
C PHE A 14 -3.36 -3.84 -22.26
N ALA A 15 -2.17 -3.62 -22.81
CA ALA A 15 -1.97 -3.43 -24.23
C ALA A 15 -2.34 -4.65 -25.08
N GLN A 16 -2.46 -5.83 -24.48
CA GLN A 16 -2.81 -7.09 -25.15
C GLN A 16 -4.31 -7.40 -25.07
N CYS A 17 -5.08 -6.59 -24.30
CA CYS A 17 -6.50 -6.82 -24.10
C CYS A 17 -7.32 -5.96 -25.06
N ALA A 18 -7.82 -6.55 -26.15
CA ALA A 18 -8.61 -5.85 -27.18
C ALA A 18 -9.92 -5.22 -26.67
N ASN A 19 -10.46 -5.73 -25.56
CA ASN A 19 -11.70 -5.28 -24.94
C ASN A 19 -11.48 -4.34 -23.74
N LEU A 20 -10.27 -3.79 -23.58
CA LEU A 20 -9.91 -2.88 -22.51
C LEU A 20 -9.50 -1.52 -23.08
N THR A 21 -10.10 -0.46 -22.56
CA THR A 21 -9.69 0.92 -22.84
C THR A 21 -9.05 1.52 -21.59
N LEU A 22 -7.80 1.96 -21.70
CA LEU A 22 -7.07 2.60 -20.62
C LEU A 22 -7.12 4.11 -20.79
N LEU A 23 -7.69 4.81 -19.82
CA LEU A 23 -7.68 6.26 -19.73
C LEU A 23 -6.72 6.69 -18.61
N CYS A 24 -5.54 7.14 -18.98
CA CYS A 24 -4.52 7.58 -18.02
C CYS A 24 -3.62 8.66 -18.64
N PRO A 25 -3.49 9.81 -17.97
CA PRO A 25 -4.13 10.17 -16.70
C PRO A 25 -5.62 10.52 -16.86
N ALA A 26 -6.43 10.11 -15.89
CA ALA A 26 -7.84 10.52 -15.81
C ALA A 26 -8.29 10.52 -14.35
N ARG A 27 -9.14 11.46 -14.00
CA ARG A 27 -9.74 11.58 -12.67
C ARG A 27 -11.25 11.70 -12.78
N LEU A 28 -11.96 10.91 -11.98
CA LEU A 28 -13.40 10.99 -11.88
C LEU A 28 -13.81 12.28 -11.16
N GLN A 29 -14.61 13.13 -11.82
CA GLN A 29 -15.14 14.38 -11.29
C GLN A 29 -16.54 14.19 -10.71
N SER A 30 -17.43 13.51 -11.45
CA SER A 30 -18.80 13.23 -11.01
C SER A 30 -19.27 11.84 -11.38
N LEU A 31 -20.23 11.34 -10.62
CA LEU A 31 -20.88 10.06 -10.83
C LEU A 31 -22.39 10.27 -10.60
N GLN A 32 -23.20 10.06 -11.62
CA GLN A 32 -24.64 10.28 -11.58
C GLN A 32 -25.37 9.06 -12.10
N ARG A 33 -26.52 8.75 -11.48
CA ARG A 33 -27.43 7.73 -12.00
C ARG A 33 -28.25 8.30 -13.15
N ALA A 34 -28.23 7.61 -14.27
CA ALA A 34 -29.03 7.94 -15.44
C ALA A 34 -29.78 6.68 -15.93
N ASP A 35 -31.07 6.60 -15.67
CA ASP A 35 -31.91 5.44 -15.96
C ASP A 35 -31.31 4.13 -15.43
N ASN A 36 -30.94 3.21 -16.31
CA ASN A 36 -30.32 1.92 -15.97
C ASN A 36 -28.78 1.92 -16.06
N ALA A 37 -28.15 3.09 -16.11
CA ALA A 37 -26.71 3.25 -16.27
C ALA A 37 -26.16 4.29 -15.31
N TRP A 38 -24.85 4.35 -15.22
CA TRP A 38 -24.08 5.40 -14.56
C TRP A 38 -23.45 6.31 -15.60
N GLN A 39 -23.58 7.60 -15.41
CA GLN A 39 -22.85 8.61 -16.15
C GLN A 39 -21.66 9.10 -15.29
N LEU A 40 -20.48 8.97 -15.84
CA LEU A 40 -19.23 9.42 -15.25
C LEU A 40 -18.75 10.65 -16.02
N THR A 41 -18.32 11.69 -15.31
CA THR A 41 -17.62 12.83 -15.92
C THR A 41 -16.17 12.82 -15.43
N LEU A 42 -15.24 12.90 -16.35
CA LEU A 42 -13.81 12.99 -16.07
C LEU A 42 -13.38 14.47 -15.99
N ASP A 43 -12.22 14.73 -15.41
CA ASP A 43 -11.65 16.08 -15.22
C ASP A 43 -11.42 16.85 -16.54
N GLY A 44 -11.25 16.15 -17.67
CA GLY A 44 -11.21 16.73 -19.01
C GLY A 44 -12.57 17.10 -19.62
N GLY A 45 -13.67 16.88 -18.90
CA GLY A 45 -15.03 17.09 -19.40
C GLY A 45 -15.59 15.92 -20.24
N GLU A 46 -14.80 14.89 -20.46
CA GLU A 46 -15.24 13.66 -21.12
C GLU A 46 -16.31 12.96 -20.26
N THR A 47 -17.34 12.43 -20.92
CA THR A 47 -18.41 11.68 -20.26
C THR A 47 -18.43 10.23 -20.75
N LEU A 48 -18.57 9.31 -19.80
CA LEU A 48 -18.67 7.89 -20.03
C LEU A 48 -20.01 7.38 -19.50
N GLN A 49 -20.63 6.43 -20.19
CA GLN A 49 -21.82 5.75 -19.71
C GLN A 49 -21.54 4.26 -19.53
N THR A 50 -21.91 3.71 -18.38
CA THR A 50 -21.64 2.31 -18.06
C THR A 50 -22.74 1.71 -17.19
N ARG A 51 -22.94 0.40 -17.30
CA ARG A 51 -23.90 -0.34 -16.48
C ARG A 51 -23.35 -0.68 -15.08
N LEU A 52 -22.01 -0.73 -14.94
CA LEU A 52 -21.34 -1.07 -13.68
C LEU A 52 -20.14 -0.17 -13.48
N VAL A 53 -19.97 0.32 -12.26
CA VAL A 53 -18.78 1.05 -11.82
C VAL A 53 -18.13 0.30 -10.68
N VAL A 54 -16.82 0.04 -10.80
CA VAL A 54 -16.01 -0.61 -9.76
C VAL A 54 -15.03 0.40 -9.18
N GLY A 55 -15.23 0.78 -7.91
CA GLY A 55 -14.32 1.66 -7.19
C GLY A 55 -13.14 0.90 -6.61
N ALA A 56 -12.01 0.88 -7.32
CA ALA A 56 -10.75 0.26 -6.89
C ALA A 56 -9.66 1.32 -6.60
N ASP A 57 -10.06 2.54 -6.24
CA ASP A 57 -9.26 3.76 -6.10
C ASP A 57 -8.76 4.01 -4.65
N GLY A 58 -8.71 2.94 -3.84
CA GLY A 58 -8.01 2.89 -2.56
C GLY A 58 -8.74 3.55 -1.38
N ALA A 59 -8.00 3.80 -0.31
CA ALA A 59 -8.55 4.24 0.98
C ALA A 59 -9.28 5.59 0.91
N ASN A 60 -8.89 6.47 0.01
CA ASN A 60 -9.51 7.79 -0.19
C ASN A 60 -10.48 7.83 -1.38
N SER A 61 -11.00 6.68 -1.76
CA SER A 61 -11.86 6.45 -2.93
C SER A 61 -12.81 7.60 -3.24
N GLN A 62 -12.69 8.13 -4.45
CA GLN A 62 -13.58 9.15 -4.99
C GLN A 62 -14.90 8.51 -5.42
N VAL A 63 -14.85 7.32 -6.01
CA VAL A 63 -16.05 6.54 -6.38
C VAL A 63 -16.93 6.33 -5.16
N ARG A 64 -16.36 5.86 -4.04
CA ARG A 64 -17.08 5.68 -2.77
C ARG A 64 -17.74 6.96 -2.29
N LYS A 65 -17.02 8.09 -2.34
CA LYS A 65 -17.56 9.40 -1.92
C LYS A 65 -18.72 9.85 -2.79
N LEU A 66 -18.56 9.76 -4.10
CA LEU A 66 -19.61 10.16 -5.07
C LEU A 66 -20.82 9.24 -5.00
N ALA A 67 -20.63 7.97 -4.68
CA ALA A 67 -21.71 7.02 -4.41
C ALA A 67 -22.35 7.16 -3.02
N ALA A 68 -21.95 8.16 -2.23
CA ALA A 68 -22.45 8.40 -0.87
C ALA A 68 -22.33 7.19 0.08
N ILE A 69 -21.28 6.39 -0.10
CA ILE A 69 -20.99 5.25 0.78
C ILE A 69 -20.13 5.72 1.95
N GLY A 70 -20.69 5.69 3.16
CA GLY A 70 -19.99 6.03 4.39
C GLY A 70 -18.90 5.03 4.75
N THR A 71 -18.04 5.40 5.70
CA THR A 71 -16.99 4.54 6.24
C THR A 71 -17.03 4.49 7.75
N ASN A 72 -16.71 3.32 8.30
CA ASN A 72 -16.40 3.13 9.72
C ASN A 72 -14.90 2.85 9.85
N GLY A 73 -14.30 3.31 10.93
CA GLY A 73 -12.89 3.04 11.15
C GLY A 73 -12.34 3.74 12.38
N TRP A 74 -11.08 3.44 12.64
CA TRP A 74 -10.33 4.06 13.74
C TRP A 74 -8.85 4.08 13.40
N GLN A 75 -8.11 4.90 14.10
CA GLN A 75 -6.66 4.93 14.06
C GLN A 75 -6.10 4.11 15.21
N TYR A 76 -5.17 3.22 14.91
CA TYR A 76 -4.44 2.47 15.92
C TYR A 76 -3.42 3.36 16.64
N ARG A 77 -3.05 2.99 17.85
CA ARG A 77 -2.00 3.66 18.63
C ARG A 77 -0.59 3.28 18.20
N GLN A 78 -0.46 2.67 17.04
CA GLN A 78 0.79 2.20 16.45
C GLN A 78 0.98 2.82 15.07
N ALA A 79 2.24 2.87 14.63
CA ALA A 79 2.63 3.16 13.26
C ALA A 79 3.49 2.02 12.72
N CYS A 80 3.59 1.94 11.42
CA CYS A 80 4.42 0.97 10.73
C CYS A 80 5.54 1.69 9.99
N MET A 81 6.75 1.12 10.04
CA MET A 81 7.88 1.51 9.21
C MET A 81 8.27 0.33 8.32
N LEU A 82 8.37 0.58 7.03
CA LEU A 82 8.94 -0.34 6.05
C LEU A 82 10.36 0.11 5.75
N ILE A 83 11.31 -0.83 5.83
CA ILE A 83 12.73 -0.54 5.62
C ILE A 83 13.24 -1.53 4.58
N THR A 84 13.69 -1.00 3.45
CA THR A 84 14.34 -1.81 2.41
C THR A 84 15.81 -1.93 2.76
N VAL A 85 16.28 -3.17 2.87
CA VAL A 85 17.65 -3.49 3.25
C VAL A 85 18.30 -4.47 2.28
N ASP A 86 19.62 -4.41 2.20
CA ASP A 86 20.47 -5.47 1.66
C ASP A 86 21.03 -6.26 2.86
N THR A 87 20.86 -7.57 2.84
CA THR A 87 21.32 -8.48 3.90
C THR A 87 22.71 -9.02 3.65
N GLY A 88 23.27 -8.80 2.45
CA GLY A 88 24.53 -9.40 2.03
C GLY A 88 24.51 -10.93 1.93
N ALA A 89 23.37 -11.54 2.24
CA ALA A 89 23.17 -13.00 2.18
C ALA A 89 22.44 -13.37 0.87
N PRO A 90 22.61 -14.60 0.37
CA PRO A 90 21.85 -15.07 -0.78
C PRO A 90 20.36 -15.04 -0.47
N GLN A 91 19.55 -15.00 -1.52
CA GLN A 91 18.09 -14.96 -1.42
C GLN A 91 17.57 -16.05 -0.47
N GLN A 92 16.64 -15.64 0.39
CA GLN A 92 15.98 -16.53 1.34
C GLN A 92 14.52 -16.73 0.93
N ASP A 93 14.03 -17.97 1.04
CA ASP A 93 12.64 -18.30 0.71
C ASP A 93 11.71 -18.28 1.94
N VAL A 94 12.21 -17.81 3.07
CA VAL A 94 11.50 -17.83 4.34
C VAL A 94 11.17 -16.44 4.81
N THR A 95 9.87 -16.15 4.86
CA THR A 95 9.33 -15.00 5.59
C THR A 95 9.18 -15.38 7.07
N TRP A 96 9.56 -14.49 7.97
CA TRP A 96 9.34 -14.68 9.40
C TRP A 96 8.92 -13.40 10.08
N GLN A 97 8.24 -13.55 11.23
CA GLN A 97 7.92 -12.42 12.10
C GLN A 97 8.02 -12.82 13.57
N ARG A 98 8.23 -11.84 14.40
CA ARG A 98 8.25 -11.97 15.86
C ARG A 98 7.35 -10.90 16.46
N PHE A 99 6.56 -11.28 17.46
CA PHE A 99 5.67 -10.37 18.18
C PHE A 99 6.38 -9.79 19.42
N PHE A 100 6.23 -8.49 19.59
CA PHE A 100 6.73 -7.74 20.74
C PHE A 100 5.55 -6.95 21.36
N PRO A 101 5.66 -6.48 22.61
CA PRO A 101 4.61 -5.65 23.21
C PRO A 101 4.31 -4.39 22.41
N SER A 102 5.30 -3.82 21.72
CA SER A 102 5.14 -2.66 20.83
C SER A 102 4.52 -2.99 19.46
N GLY A 103 4.46 -4.25 19.09
CA GLY A 103 3.92 -4.74 17.82
C GLY A 103 4.84 -5.73 17.12
N PRO A 104 4.40 -6.32 16.01
CA PRO A 104 5.20 -7.28 15.26
C PRO A 104 6.40 -6.63 14.55
N ARG A 105 7.45 -7.42 14.36
CA ARG A 105 8.56 -7.15 13.45
C ARG A 105 8.68 -8.31 12.49
N ALA A 106 8.77 -8.02 11.20
CA ALA A 106 8.81 -9.05 10.17
C ALA A 106 9.94 -8.82 9.18
N PHE A 107 10.37 -9.92 8.60
CA PHE A 107 11.32 -9.99 7.51
C PHE A 107 10.62 -10.58 6.29
N LEU A 108 10.66 -9.86 5.19
CA LEU A 108 10.05 -10.23 3.91
C LEU A 108 11.15 -10.25 2.84
N PRO A 109 11.61 -11.43 2.40
CA PRO A 109 12.61 -11.50 1.34
C PRO A 109 12.04 -10.92 0.03
N LEU A 110 12.88 -10.18 -0.69
CA LEU A 110 12.62 -9.67 -2.02
C LEU A 110 13.44 -10.48 -3.04
N TYR A 111 14.13 -9.84 -3.95
CA TYR A 111 15.02 -10.48 -4.91
C TYR A 111 16.48 -10.39 -4.44
N ASP A 112 17.31 -11.30 -4.88
CA ASP A 112 18.73 -11.39 -4.51
C ASP A 112 18.94 -11.33 -2.99
N SER A 113 19.81 -10.44 -2.51
CA SER A 113 20.06 -10.19 -1.09
C SER A 113 19.13 -9.16 -0.47
N TRP A 114 18.15 -8.65 -1.22
CA TRP A 114 17.26 -7.59 -0.77
C TRP A 114 16.10 -8.14 0.07
N ALA A 115 15.73 -7.36 1.07
CA ALA A 115 14.58 -7.66 1.92
C ALA A 115 13.84 -6.39 2.34
N SER A 116 12.59 -6.55 2.72
CA SER A 116 11.80 -5.53 3.39
C SER A 116 11.61 -5.93 4.85
N LEU A 117 12.05 -5.08 5.77
CA LEU A 117 11.74 -5.19 7.18
C LEU A 117 10.47 -4.40 7.48
N VAL A 118 9.60 -5.00 8.28
CA VAL A 118 8.38 -4.38 8.77
C VAL A 118 8.52 -4.18 10.26
N TRP A 119 8.45 -2.93 10.71
CA TRP A 119 8.60 -2.58 12.13
C TRP A 119 7.37 -1.83 12.63
N TYR A 120 6.62 -2.45 13.52
CA TYR A 120 5.53 -1.80 14.22
C TYR A 120 5.99 -1.30 15.57
N ASP A 121 5.67 -0.06 15.89
CA ASP A 121 5.95 0.53 17.20
C ASP A 121 5.03 1.74 17.45
N SER A 122 5.21 2.42 18.58
CA SER A 122 4.52 3.68 18.85
C SER A 122 4.83 4.73 17.78
N PRO A 123 3.90 5.63 17.45
CA PRO A 123 4.13 6.69 16.47
C PRO A 123 5.35 7.56 16.80
N GLN A 124 5.63 7.75 18.09
CA GLN A 124 6.80 8.50 18.55
C GLN A 124 8.10 7.76 18.20
N ARG A 125 8.15 6.45 18.49
CA ARG A 125 9.35 5.64 18.21
C ARG A 125 9.59 5.55 16.70
N ILE A 126 8.56 5.34 15.91
CA ILE A 126 8.68 5.28 14.45
C ILE A 126 9.20 6.60 13.87
N ARG A 127 8.72 7.76 14.36
CA ARG A 127 9.28 9.06 13.93
C ARG A 127 10.76 9.22 14.29
N GLN A 128 11.17 8.74 15.49
CA GLN A 128 12.58 8.75 15.88
C GLN A 128 13.43 7.89 14.94
N LEU A 129 12.99 6.67 14.64
CA LEU A 129 13.70 5.75 13.74
C LEU A 129 13.81 6.35 12.32
N GLN A 130 12.75 6.96 11.82
CA GLN A 130 12.73 7.56 10.47
C GLN A 130 13.66 8.77 10.35
N ALA A 131 13.90 9.48 11.46
CA ALA A 131 14.80 10.64 11.49
C ALA A 131 16.28 10.25 11.62
N MET A 132 16.60 8.98 11.85
CA MET A 132 17.97 8.51 12.03
C MET A 132 18.74 8.45 10.71
N PRO A 133 20.02 8.79 10.70
CA PRO A 133 20.91 8.45 9.59
C PRO A 133 20.96 6.93 9.36
N PRO A 134 21.19 6.45 8.12
CA PRO A 134 21.19 5.02 7.81
C PRO A 134 22.06 4.17 8.75
N ALA A 135 23.30 4.58 9.03
CA ALA A 135 24.20 3.85 9.92
C ALA A 135 23.69 3.74 11.37
N GLN A 136 22.90 4.70 11.84
CA GLN A 136 22.26 4.61 13.16
C GLN A 136 21.06 3.69 13.13
N LEU A 137 20.25 3.75 12.07
CA LEU A 137 19.10 2.86 11.87
C LEU A 137 19.55 1.39 11.75
N GLU A 138 20.66 1.12 11.07
CA GLU A 138 21.26 -0.22 10.98
C GLU A 138 21.63 -0.80 12.36
N ARG A 139 22.18 0.02 13.26
CA ARG A 139 22.45 -0.40 14.65
C ARG A 139 21.17 -0.70 15.43
N GLU A 140 20.15 0.12 15.25
CA GLU A 140 18.83 -0.11 15.87
C GLU A 140 18.19 -1.42 15.35
N ILE A 141 18.33 -1.69 14.05
CA ILE A 141 17.85 -2.94 13.43
C ILE A 141 18.59 -4.13 14.04
N ALA A 142 19.93 -4.06 14.15
CA ALA A 142 20.74 -5.15 14.73
C ALA A 142 20.33 -5.49 16.17
N THR A 143 19.90 -4.49 16.94
CA THR A 143 19.42 -4.69 18.32
C THR A 143 17.96 -5.18 18.38
N ALA A 144 17.12 -4.69 17.46
CA ALA A 144 15.68 -4.87 17.52
C ALA A 144 15.20 -6.16 16.85
N PHE A 145 15.92 -6.64 15.85
CA PHE A 145 15.59 -7.85 15.11
C PHE A 145 16.37 -9.06 15.62
N PRO A 146 15.87 -10.29 15.40
CA PRO A 146 16.60 -11.50 15.78
C PRO A 146 18.00 -11.56 15.15
N ALA A 147 18.98 -12.07 15.88
CA ALA A 147 20.37 -12.18 15.44
C ALA A 147 20.54 -12.94 14.09
N ARG A 148 19.61 -13.81 13.76
CA ARG A 148 19.60 -14.52 12.46
C ARG A 148 19.50 -13.61 11.23
N LEU A 149 19.05 -12.33 11.41
CA LEU A 149 19.03 -11.37 10.33
C LEU A 149 20.44 -11.00 9.85
N GLY A 150 21.41 -11.00 10.79
CA GLY A 150 22.76 -10.54 10.50
C GLY A 150 22.86 -9.03 10.29
N PRO A 151 24.02 -8.55 9.84
CA PRO A 151 24.20 -7.15 9.47
C PRO A 151 23.39 -6.82 8.21
N VAL A 152 22.86 -5.62 8.16
CA VAL A 152 22.09 -5.12 7.02
C VAL A 152 22.59 -3.75 6.60
N LYS A 153 22.40 -3.41 5.31
CA LYS A 153 22.60 -2.08 4.78
C LYS A 153 21.23 -1.49 4.41
N VAL A 154 20.91 -0.34 4.98
CA VAL A 154 19.64 0.36 4.72
C VAL A 154 19.72 1.13 3.41
N HIS A 155 18.75 0.91 2.52
CA HIS A 155 18.60 1.63 1.25
C HIS A 155 17.46 2.65 1.27
N ALA A 156 16.34 2.30 1.85
CA ALA A 156 15.19 3.18 1.92
C ALA A 156 14.37 2.86 3.18
N ALA A 157 13.66 3.85 3.68
CA ALA A 157 12.73 3.69 4.77
C ALA A 157 11.53 4.63 4.60
N GLY A 158 10.34 4.14 4.93
CA GLY A 158 9.11 4.92 4.92
C GLY A 158 8.20 4.49 6.04
N SER A 159 7.41 5.40 6.58
CA SER A 159 6.47 5.10 7.65
C SER A 159 5.07 5.62 7.36
N PHE A 160 4.09 4.96 7.96
CA PHE A 160 2.69 5.37 7.87
C PHE A 160 1.93 5.02 9.14
N PRO A 161 0.92 5.83 9.50
CA PRO A 161 0.02 5.52 10.60
C PRO A 161 -0.86 4.33 10.24
N LEU A 162 -1.19 3.51 11.24
CA LEU A 162 -2.14 2.41 11.05
C LEU A 162 -3.56 2.93 11.23
N THR A 163 -4.32 2.88 10.16
CA THR A 163 -5.73 3.27 10.15
C THR A 163 -6.57 2.14 9.59
N ARG A 164 -7.55 1.69 10.36
CA ARG A 164 -8.61 0.84 9.83
C ARG A 164 -9.67 1.73 9.21
N ARG A 165 -10.04 1.39 7.97
CA ARG A 165 -11.17 2.01 7.28
C ARG A 165 -11.97 0.93 6.59
N HIS A 166 -13.27 0.92 6.82
CA HIS A 166 -14.20 -0.06 6.27
C HIS A 166 -15.39 0.67 5.64
N ALA A 167 -15.71 0.36 4.40
CA ALA A 167 -16.92 0.88 3.79
C ALA A 167 -18.15 0.28 4.49
N GLN A 168 -19.17 1.08 4.72
CA GLN A 168 -20.42 0.61 5.34
C GLN A 168 -21.16 -0.39 4.46
N ARG A 169 -20.95 -0.30 3.16
CA ARG A 169 -21.40 -1.27 2.16
C ARG A 169 -20.42 -1.30 0.99
N TYR A 170 -20.31 -2.44 0.32
CA TYR A 170 -19.41 -2.61 -0.83
C TYR A 170 -20.13 -2.61 -2.15
N VAL A 171 -21.46 -2.71 -2.13
CA VAL A 171 -22.31 -2.83 -3.32
C VAL A 171 -23.49 -1.88 -3.20
N LEU A 172 -23.79 -1.21 -4.29
CA LEU A 172 -25.02 -0.50 -4.57
C LEU A 172 -25.58 -1.01 -5.91
N PRO A 173 -26.88 -0.88 -6.20
CA PRO A 173 -27.41 -1.22 -7.50
C PRO A 173 -26.72 -0.46 -8.64
N GLY A 174 -26.18 -1.19 -9.62
CA GLY A 174 -25.49 -0.66 -10.81
C GLY A 174 -23.99 -0.58 -10.74
#